data_2662d91838e0fd43cad89b4e4898719e
#
_entry.id   2662d91838e0fd43cad89b4e4898719e
#
_cell.length_a   1.000
_cell.length_b   1.000
_cell.length_c   1.000
_cell.angle_alpha   90.00
_cell.angle_beta   90.00
_cell.angle_gamma   90.00
#
_symmetry.space_group_name_H-M   'P 1'
#
loop_
_entity.id
_entity.type
_entity.pdbx_description
1 polymer ?
#
loop_
_entity_poly.entity_id
_entity_poly.type
_entity_poly.pdbx_seq_one_letter_code
_entity_poly.pdbx_strand_id
1 'polypeptide(L)'
;MKFFPVYYFVIPCLIGIVAQVMFYGISTGWASIAIGFVFVSLQLQTFNSFVDDISGLFNRKYFNFYMEKLCKTKRADIYGILLDVNNFKKINDDYGHYVGDGAIRNIGKILSESVPKNAVPMRMAGDEFIIIITDGSEKSTAELKNTIRENINLFNNTTDMPYRLSMAMGTAEFHGESLKEFLLNIDKDMYSDKKEYYLTHER
;
A
#
# COMPACT_ATOMS: atom_id res chain seq x y z
N MET A 1 5.88 -0.89 -11.67
CA MET A 1 4.82 -0.64 -12.68
C MET A 1 4.41 -1.98 -13.26
N LYS A 2 3.23 -2.52 -12.92
CA LYS A 2 2.72 -3.71 -13.63
C LYS A 2 2.15 -3.20 -14.95
N PHE A 3 2.67 -3.74 -16.05
CA PHE A 3 2.16 -3.48 -17.38
C PHE A 3 0.64 -3.65 -17.40
N PHE A 4 -0.06 -2.63 -17.90
CA PHE A 4 -1.47 -2.70 -18.22
C PHE A 4 -1.66 -3.91 -19.16
N PRO A 5 -2.51 -4.89 -18.82
CA PRO A 5 -2.65 -6.07 -19.66
C PRO A 5 -3.40 -5.72 -20.95
N VAL A 6 -2.64 -5.30 -21.95
CA VAL A 6 -3.11 -4.89 -23.30
C VAL A 6 -4.05 -5.92 -23.93
N TYR A 7 -3.95 -7.19 -23.54
CA TYR A 7 -4.79 -8.26 -24.02
C TYR A 7 -6.30 -8.05 -23.75
N TYR A 8 -6.68 -7.33 -22.70
CA TYR A 8 -8.10 -6.99 -22.46
C TYR A 8 -8.72 -6.12 -23.54
N PHE A 9 -7.89 -5.32 -24.22
CA PHE A 9 -8.33 -4.54 -25.38
C PHE A 9 -8.21 -5.34 -26.68
N VAL A 10 -7.09 -6.03 -26.85
CA VAL A 10 -6.74 -6.70 -28.14
C VAL A 10 -7.66 -7.90 -28.41
N ILE A 11 -7.98 -8.73 -27.40
CA ILE A 11 -8.79 -9.94 -27.62
C ILE A 11 -10.19 -9.63 -28.15
N PRO A 12 -10.99 -8.72 -27.57
CA PRO A 12 -12.31 -8.36 -28.15
C PRO A 12 -12.20 -7.82 -29.58
N CYS A 13 -11.19 -7.01 -29.87
CA CYS A 13 -10.98 -6.47 -31.22
C CYS A 13 -10.70 -7.58 -32.24
N LEU A 14 -9.83 -8.55 -31.91
CA LEU A 14 -9.53 -9.69 -32.77
C LEU A 14 -10.77 -10.57 -33.02
N ILE A 15 -11.54 -10.85 -31.97
CA ILE A 15 -12.79 -11.62 -32.11
C ILE A 15 -13.77 -10.90 -33.04
N GLY A 16 -13.92 -9.57 -32.89
CA GLY A 16 -14.80 -8.78 -33.75
C GLY A 16 -14.36 -8.77 -35.22
N ILE A 17 -13.05 -8.67 -35.49
CA ILE A 17 -12.49 -8.72 -36.84
C ILE A 17 -12.75 -10.11 -37.49
N VAL A 18 -12.47 -11.19 -36.76
CA VAL A 18 -12.71 -12.55 -37.26
C VAL A 18 -14.19 -12.77 -37.55
N ALA A 19 -15.09 -12.33 -36.67
CA ALA A 19 -16.53 -12.43 -36.87
C ALA A 19 -16.99 -11.65 -38.10
N GLN A 20 -16.45 -10.44 -38.33
CA GLN A 20 -16.77 -9.61 -39.50
C GLN A 20 -16.31 -10.25 -40.82
N VAL A 21 -15.19 -10.97 -40.80
CA VAL A 21 -14.68 -11.68 -41.97
C VAL A 21 -15.52 -12.93 -42.28
N MET A 22 -15.95 -13.68 -41.24
CA MET A 22 -16.75 -14.89 -41.39
C MET A 22 -18.21 -14.63 -41.77
N PHE A 23 -18.78 -13.53 -41.31
CA PHE A 23 -20.18 -13.16 -41.53
C PHE A 23 -20.27 -11.87 -42.35
N TYR A 24 -20.18 -12.01 -43.66
CA TYR A 24 -20.26 -10.85 -44.58
C TYR A 24 -21.57 -10.08 -44.42
N GLY A 25 -21.46 -8.76 -44.24
CA GLY A 25 -22.60 -7.86 -44.03
C GLY A 25 -22.88 -7.47 -42.59
N ILE A 26 -22.18 -8.05 -41.59
CA ILE A 26 -22.30 -7.67 -40.19
C ILE A 26 -21.12 -6.78 -39.78
N SER A 27 -21.37 -5.54 -39.39
CA SER A 27 -20.35 -4.60 -38.93
C SER A 27 -20.13 -4.78 -37.43
N THR A 28 -19.25 -5.72 -37.00
CA THR A 28 -18.92 -5.99 -35.60
C THR A 28 -17.71 -5.22 -35.11
N GLY A 29 -16.93 -4.58 -35.97
CA GLY A 29 -15.68 -3.90 -35.63
C GLY A 29 -15.86 -2.80 -34.58
N TRP A 30 -16.83 -1.91 -34.76
CA TRP A 30 -17.08 -0.84 -33.80
C TRP A 30 -17.57 -1.34 -32.44
N ALA A 31 -18.42 -2.37 -32.43
CA ALA A 31 -18.91 -2.99 -31.19
C ALA A 31 -17.78 -3.65 -30.41
N SER A 32 -16.86 -4.34 -31.09
CA SER A 32 -15.72 -4.99 -30.42
C SER A 32 -14.71 -3.99 -29.85
N ILE A 33 -14.48 -2.87 -30.53
CA ILE A 33 -13.68 -1.75 -30.02
C ILE A 33 -14.34 -1.15 -28.77
N ALA A 34 -15.65 -0.89 -28.80
CA ALA A 34 -16.39 -0.37 -27.66
C ALA A 34 -16.29 -1.32 -26.45
N ILE A 35 -16.45 -2.62 -26.64
CA ILE A 35 -16.27 -3.64 -25.61
C ILE A 35 -14.84 -3.61 -25.06
N GLY A 36 -13.83 -3.50 -25.91
CA GLY A 36 -12.44 -3.36 -25.49
C GLY A 36 -12.21 -2.14 -24.60
N PHE A 37 -12.78 -0.99 -24.93
CA PHE A 37 -12.72 0.21 -24.09
C PHE A 37 -13.43 0.04 -22.76
N VAL A 38 -14.58 -0.64 -22.73
CA VAL A 38 -15.29 -0.94 -21.48
C VAL A 38 -14.40 -1.82 -20.56
N PHE A 39 -13.78 -2.86 -21.08
CA PHE A 39 -12.87 -3.71 -20.30
C PHE A 39 -11.68 -2.91 -19.76
N VAL A 40 -11.06 -2.06 -20.59
CA VAL A 40 -9.98 -1.18 -20.13
C VAL A 40 -10.44 -0.24 -19.05
N SER A 41 -11.61 0.39 -19.19
CA SER A 41 -12.18 1.30 -18.21
C SER A 41 -12.45 0.60 -16.86
N LEU A 42 -13.03 -0.60 -16.89
CA LEU A 42 -13.28 -1.40 -15.71
C LEU A 42 -11.97 -1.78 -14.98
N GLN A 43 -10.93 -2.12 -15.74
CA GLN A 43 -9.61 -2.44 -15.15
C GLN A 43 -8.97 -1.20 -14.49
N LEU A 44 -9.06 -0.04 -15.15
CA LEU A 44 -8.57 1.22 -14.57
C LEU A 44 -9.33 1.60 -13.30
N GLN A 45 -10.67 1.47 -13.29
CA GLN A 45 -11.46 1.70 -12.09
C GLN A 45 -11.08 0.75 -10.95
N THR A 46 -10.89 -0.54 -11.25
CA THR A 46 -10.46 -1.52 -10.25
C THR A 46 -9.08 -1.18 -9.70
N PHE A 47 -8.13 -0.78 -10.54
CA PHE A 47 -6.79 -0.38 -10.11
C PHE A 47 -6.84 0.87 -9.22
N ASN A 48 -7.57 1.92 -9.64
CA ASN A 48 -7.74 3.14 -8.85
C ASN A 48 -8.42 2.86 -7.50
N SER A 49 -9.31 1.84 -7.43
CA SER A 49 -9.94 1.46 -6.16
C SER A 49 -8.99 0.84 -5.13
N PHE A 50 -7.75 0.53 -5.50
CA PHE A 50 -6.73 -0.07 -4.62
C PHE A 50 -5.69 0.94 -4.11
N VAL A 51 -5.70 2.16 -4.60
CA VAL A 51 -4.78 3.21 -4.18
C VAL A 51 -5.48 4.13 -3.18
N ASP A 52 -4.74 4.62 -2.19
CA ASP A 52 -5.18 5.66 -1.27
C ASP A 52 -4.83 7.03 -1.86
N ASP A 53 -5.85 7.89 -2.04
CA ASP A 53 -5.72 9.16 -2.74
C ASP A 53 -4.83 10.19 -2.02
N ILE A 54 -4.66 10.04 -0.69
CA ILE A 54 -3.86 10.98 0.10
C ILE A 54 -2.40 10.55 0.12
N SER A 55 -2.13 9.32 0.53
CA SER A 55 -0.74 8.82 0.68
C SER A 55 -0.10 8.38 -0.64
N GLY A 56 -0.90 8.08 -1.68
CA GLY A 56 -0.44 7.49 -2.94
C GLY A 56 -0.02 6.02 -2.82
N LEU A 57 -0.10 5.43 -1.63
CA LEU A 57 0.16 4.01 -1.39
C LEU A 57 -1.06 3.15 -1.70
N PHE A 58 -0.89 1.84 -1.70
CA PHE A 58 -2.04 0.96 -1.73
C PHE A 58 -2.86 1.08 -0.43
N ASN A 59 -4.17 0.83 -0.55
CA ASN A 59 -5.10 0.93 0.57
C ASN A 59 -5.39 -0.44 1.22
N ARG A 60 -6.21 -0.44 2.30
CA ARG A 60 -6.64 -1.64 3.03
C ARG A 60 -7.31 -2.69 2.14
N LYS A 61 -8.02 -2.26 1.09
CA LYS A 61 -8.66 -3.19 0.15
C LYS A 61 -7.61 -4.00 -0.62
N TYR A 62 -6.51 -3.32 -1.03
CA TYR A 62 -5.39 -4.00 -1.66
C TYR A 62 -4.66 -4.93 -0.69
N PHE A 63 -4.49 -4.54 0.58
CA PHE A 63 -3.91 -5.40 1.60
C PHE A 63 -4.64 -6.74 1.69
N ASN A 64 -5.97 -6.73 1.81
CA ASN A 64 -6.76 -7.95 1.89
C ASN A 64 -6.60 -8.82 0.63
N PHE A 65 -6.69 -8.22 -0.55
CA PHE A 65 -6.47 -8.90 -1.83
C PHE A 65 -5.06 -9.50 -1.94
N TYR A 66 -4.03 -8.74 -1.52
CA TYR A 66 -2.64 -9.15 -1.61
C TYR A 66 -2.34 -10.33 -0.67
N MET A 67 -2.80 -10.26 0.57
CA MET A 67 -2.63 -11.33 1.55
C MET A 67 -3.39 -12.60 1.15
N GLU A 68 -4.62 -12.48 0.64
CA GLU A 68 -5.36 -13.64 0.10
C GLU A 68 -4.57 -14.33 -1.03
N LYS A 69 -3.93 -13.57 -1.89
CA LYS A 69 -3.08 -14.12 -2.95
C LYS A 69 -1.82 -14.79 -2.41
N LEU A 70 -1.17 -14.20 -1.40
CA LEU A 70 0.02 -14.78 -0.77
C LEU A 70 -0.30 -16.11 -0.07
N CYS A 71 -1.41 -16.18 0.68
CA CYS A 71 -1.86 -17.41 1.32
C CYS A 71 -2.07 -18.56 0.33
N LYS A 72 -2.58 -18.28 -0.87
CA LYS A 72 -2.78 -19.28 -1.92
C LYS A 72 -1.47 -19.79 -2.54
N THR A 73 -0.41 -19.01 -2.52
CA THR A 73 0.89 -19.37 -3.14
C THR A 73 1.81 -20.14 -2.21
N LYS A 74 1.42 -20.41 -0.95
CA LYS A 74 2.24 -21.07 0.08
C LYS A 74 3.68 -20.53 0.14
N ARG A 75 3.86 -19.22 -0.07
CA ARG A 75 5.16 -18.58 0.10
C ARG A 75 5.56 -18.67 1.57
N ALA A 76 6.81 -19.04 1.81
CA ALA A 76 7.44 -18.96 3.12
C ALA A 76 7.95 -17.52 3.36
N ASP A 77 8.20 -17.18 4.62
CA ASP A 77 8.92 -15.97 5.05
C ASP A 77 8.21 -14.65 4.71
N ILE A 78 6.92 -14.56 5.08
CA ILE A 78 6.14 -13.33 5.00
C ILE A 78 6.23 -12.60 6.33
N TYR A 79 6.70 -11.36 6.31
CA TYR A 79 6.75 -10.47 7.47
C TYR A 79 5.85 -9.26 7.27
N GLY A 80 5.24 -8.77 8.35
CA GLY A 80 4.51 -7.51 8.39
C GLY A 80 5.18 -6.50 9.31
N ILE A 81 5.17 -5.23 8.91
CA ILE A 81 5.48 -4.09 9.78
C ILE A 81 4.24 -3.22 9.83
N LEU A 82 3.62 -3.09 10.98
CA LEU A 82 2.55 -2.12 11.23
C LEU A 82 3.18 -0.83 11.75
N LEU A 83 2.72 0.31 11.23
CA LEU A 83 3.24 1.62 11.57
C LEU A 83 2.08 2.55 11.91
N ASP A 84 2.24 3.34 12.96
CA ASP A 84 1.26 4.32 13.44
C ASP A 84 1.97 5.66 13.66
N VAL A 85 1.39 6.76 13.17
CA VAL A 85 2.00 8.08 13.30
C VAL A 85 1.79 8.64 14.70
N ASN A 86 2.87 8.83 15.43
CA ASN A 86 2.79 9.40 16.77
C ASN A 86 2.23 10.83 16.75
N ASN A 87 1.31 11.11 17.66
CA ASN A 87 0.70 12.42 17.84
C ASN A 87 0.02 13.00 16.57
N PHE A 88 -0.46 12.15 15.63
CA PHE A 88 -1.12 12.62 14.40
C PHE A 88 -2.35 13.48 14.67
N LYS A 89 -3.14 13.11 15.71
CA LYS A 89 -4.26 13.93 16.15
C LYS A 89 -3.81 15.35 16.52
N LYS A 90 -2.69 15.49 17.21
CA LYS A 90 -2.14 16.81 17.58
C LYS A 90 -1.74 17.63 16.34
N ILE A 91 -1.19 17.00 15.31
CA ILE A 91 -0.91 17.68 14.03
C ILE A 91 -2.22 18.23 13.43
N ASN A 92 -3.30 17.45 13.43
CA ASN A 92 -4.59 17.91 12.94
C ASN A 92 -5.20 19.02 13.79
N ASP A 93 -5.12 18.88 15.12
CA ASP A 93 -5.71 19.85 16.06
C ASP A 93 -4.96 21.19 16.04
N ASP A 94 -3.63 21.17 15.93
CA ASP A 94 -2.79 22.37 15.94
C ASP A 94 -2.72 23.08 14.58
N TYR A 95 -2.74 22.32 13.45
CA TYR A 95 -2.47 22.87 12.11
C TYR A 95 -3.59 22.63 11.09
N GLY A 96 -4.64 21.92 11.47
CA GLY A 96 -5.78 21.60 10.63
C GLY A 96 -5.58 20.37 9.73
N HIS A 97 -6.69 19.78 9.28
CA HIS A 97 -6.71 18.54 8.49
C HIS A 97 -5.94 18.64 7.16
N TYR A 98 -5.88 19.82 6.54
CA TYR A 98 -5.12 20.01 5.30
C TYR A 98 -3.61 19.77 5.51
N VAL A 99 -3.07 20.21 6.65
CA VAL A 99 -1.67 19.97 7.03
C VAL A 99 -1.48 18.50 7.42
N GLY A 100 -2.43 17.89 8.12
CA GLY A 100 -2.45 16.47 8.42
C GLY A 100 -2.44 15.60 7.15
N ASP A 101 -3.23 15.93 6.14
CA ASP A 101 -3.20 15.26 4.84
C ASP A 101 -1.83 15.41 4.15
N GLY A 102 -1.19 16.59 4.32
CA GLY A 102 0.20 16.83 3.90
C GLY A 102 1.19 15.90 4.61
N ALA A 103 1.02 15.70 5.92
CA ALA A 103 1.84 14.77 6.70
C ALA A 103 1.68 13.32 6.21
N ILE A 104 0.44 12.87 5.98
CA ILE A 104 0.16 11.53 5.41
C ILE A 104 0.79 11.37 4.03
N ARG A 105 0.74 12.40 3.18
CA ARG A 105 1.37 12.38 1.84
C ARG A 105 2.90 12.25 1.94
N ASN A 106 3.52 12.99 2.86
CA ASN A 106 4.95 12.91 3.08
C ASN A 106 5.37 11.52 3.62
N ILE A 107 4.61 10.95 4.54
CA ILE A 107 4.83 9.58 5.03
C ILE A 107 4.70 8.57 3.88
N GLY A 108 3.67 8.69 3.05
CA GLY A 108 3.49 7.83 1.87
C GLY A 108 4.73 7.85 0.96
N LYS A 109 5.29 9.02 0.70
CA LYS A 109 6.52 9.19 -0.07
C LYS A 109 7.72 8.53 0.61
N ILE A 110 7.94 8.82 1.90
CA ILE A 110 9.05 8.24 2.69
C ILE A 110 8.97 6.71 2.67
N LEU A 111 7.80 6.13 2.94
CA LEU A 111 7.62 4.68 2.94
C LEU A 111 7.87 4.08 1.55
N SER A 112 7.35 4.72 0.49
CA SER A 112 7.55 4.25 -0.89
C SER A 112 9.04 4.24 -1.31
N GLU A 113 9.81 5.21 -0.84
CA GLU A 113 11.24 5.35 -1.14
C GLU A 113 12.13 4.45 -0.25
N SER A 114 11.64 4.06 0.93
CA SER A 114 12.39 3.22 1.89
C SER A 114 12.32 1.73 1.60
N VAL A 115 11.23 1.25 0.97
CA VAL A 115 10.99 -0.19 0.84
C VAL A 115 11.77 -0.83 -0.30
N PRO A 116 12.33 -2.04 -0.11
CA PRO A 116 12.92 -2.84 -1.17
C PRO A 116 11.84 -3.41 -2.12
N LYS A 117 12.26 -3.98 -3.25
CA LYS A 117 11.35 -4.50 -4.29
C LYS A 117 10.41 -5.62 -3.83
N ASN A 118 10.80 -6.37 -2.81
CA ASN A 118 10.02 -7.46 -2.23
C ASN A 118 9.10 -7.01 -1.07
N ALA A 119 9.00 -5.71 -0.82
CA ALA A 119 8.12 -5.14 0.20
C ALA A 119 7.09 -4.19 -0.42
N VAL A 120 5.88 -4.20 0.12
CA VAL A 120 4.75 -3.40 -0.37
C VAL A 120 4.17 -2.57 0.77
N PRO A 121 4.33 -1.24 0.73
CA PRO A 121 3.74 -0.34 1.71
C PRO A 121 2.28 -0.05 1.35
N MET A 122 1.41 -0.01 2.38
CA MET A 122 -0.02 0.21 2.25
C MET A 122 -0.54 1.07 3.40
N ARG A 123 -1.57 1.88 3.17
CA ARG A 123 -2.28 2.61 4.22
C ARG A 123 -3.50 1.82 4.66
N MET A 124 -3.65 1.58 5.94
CA MET A 124 -4.75 0.79 6.50
C MET A 124 -5.96 1.65 6.86
N ALA A 125 -5.75 2.74 7.56
CA ALA A 125 -6.76 3.73 7.92
C ALA A 125 -6.07 4.95 8.55
N GLY A 126 -6.68 6.14 8.48
CA GLY A 126 -6.21 7.31 9.22
C GLY A 126 -4.68 7.51 9.14
N ASP A 127 -4.01 7.27 10.23
CA ASP A 127 -2.56 7.37 10.45
C ASP A 127 -1.85 6.01 10.53
N GLU A 128 -2.56 4.91 10.23
CA GLU A 128 -2.04 3.54 10.27
C GLU A 128 -1.57 3.08 8.88
N PHE A 129 -0.37 2.52 8.83
CA PHE A 129 0.24 1.95 7.63
C PHE A 129 0.71 0.52 7.91
N ILE A 130 0.83 -0.28 6.85
CA ILE A 130 1.41 -1.62 6.93
C ILE A 130 2.36 -1.84 5.76
N ILE A 131 3.47 -2.54 6.01
CA ILE A 131 4.39 -3.02 4.98
C ILE A 131 4.38 -4.55 5.03
N ILE A 132 4.11 -5.19 3.91
CA ILE A 132 4.23 -6.65 3.78
C ILE A 132 5.49 -6.96 2.99
N ILE A 133 6.36 -7.77 3.58
CA ILE A 133 7.64 -8.20 3.02
C ILE A 133 7.51 -9.67 2.65
N THR A 134 7.85 -10.03 1.42
CA THR A 134 7.93 -11.42 0.96
C THR A 134 9.39 -11.83 0.84
N ASP A 135 9.69 -13.09 1.11
CA ASP A 135 11.06 -13.61 1.15
C ASP A 135 11.93 -12.77 2.13
N GLY A 136 11.34 -12.45 3.31
CA GLY A 136 11.94 -11.63 4.36
C GLY A 136 12.64 -12.45 5.43
N SER A 137 13.21 -11.75 6.41
CA SER A 137 13.77 -12.31 7.63
C SER A 137 13.62 -11.29 8.76
N GLU A 138 13.74 -11.72 10.00
CA GLU A 138 13.76 -10.84 11.16
C GLU A 138 14.83 -9.73 11.00
N LYS A 139 16.01 -10.09 10.49
CA LYS A 139 17.11 -9.17 10.23
C LYS A 139 16.73 -8.12 9.18
N SER A 140 16.21 -8.54 8.02
CA SER A 140 15.82 -7.61 6.96
C SER A 140 14.69 -6.69 7.39
N THR A 141 13.79 -7.18 8.25
CA THR A 141 12.69 -6.40 8.82
C THR A 141 13.21 -5.34 9.79
N ALA A 142 14.18 -5.68 10.65
CA ALA A 142 14.83 -4.73 11.55
C ALA A 142 15.63 -3.65 10.78
N GLU A 143 16.34 -4.04 9.73
CA GLU A 143 17.07 -3.12 8.85
C GLU A 143 16.10 -2.13 8.17
N LEU A 144 14.96 -2.62 7.68
CA LEU A 144 13.95 -1.75 7.07
C LEU A 144 13.34 -0.75 8.07
N LYS A 145 13.04 -1.20 9.31
CA LYS A 145 12.58 -0.29 10.38
C LYS A 145 13.59 0.84 10.62
N ASN A 146 14.88 0.51 10.67
CA ASN A 146 15.94 1.52 10.87
C ASN A 146 16.02 2.48 9.68
N THR A 147 15.98 1.98 8.45
CA THR A 147 15.95 2.82 7.23
C THR A 147 14.78 3.80 7.23
N ILE A 148 13.59 3.33 7.63
CA ILE A 148 12.41 4.20 7.73
C ILE A 148 12.62 5.29 8.79
N ARG A 149 13.16 4.94 9.98
CA ARG A 149 13.47 5.93 11.03
C ARG A 149 14.49 6.97 10.56
N GLU A 150 15.54 6.55 9.87
CA GLU A 150 16.56 7.44 9.31
C GLU A 150 15.95 8.39 8.27
N ASN A 151 15.11 7.91 7.37
CA ASN A 151 14.45 8.74 6.36
C ASN A 151 13.44 9.72 6.97
N ILE A 152 12.73 9.33 8.03
CA ILE A 152 11.86 10.24 8.80
C ILE A 152 12.71 11.32 9.47
N ASN A 153 13.84 10.97 10.09
CA ASN A 153 14.74 11.93 10.70
C ASN A 153 15.36 12.89 9.66
N LEU A 154 15.74 12.37 8.51
CA LEU A 154 16.22 13.18 7.39
C LEU A 154 15.16 14.19 6.95
N PHE A 155 13.92 13.73 6.73
CA PHE A 155 12.79 14.61 6.41
C PHE A 155 12.62 15.71 7.46
N ASN A 156 12.60 15.36 8.75
CA ASN A 156 12.44 16.31 9.84
C ASN A 156 13.56 17.36 9.93
N ASN A 157 14.76 17.03 9.46
CA ASN A 157 15.92 17.91 9.52
C ASN A 157 16.12 18.75 8.23
N THR A 158 15.48 18.35 7.13
CA THR A 158 15.65 19.00 5.82
C THR A 158 14.45 19.81 5.37
N THR A 159 13.34 19.76 6.13
CA THR A 159 12.11 20.49 5.78
C THR A 159 11.71 21.45 6.89
N ASP A 160 11.19 22.63 6.50
CA ASP A 160 10.64 23.63 7.43
C ASP A 160 9.15 23.38 7.73
N MET A 161 8.76 22.13 7.92
CA MET A 161 7.38 21.81 8.28
C MET A 161 7.09 22.21 9.73
N PRO A 162 5.87 22.70 10.04
CA PRO A 162 5.51 23.13 11.40
C PRO A 162 5.36 21.98 12.37
N TYR A 163 5.48 20.73 11.90
CA TYR A 163 5.40 19.50 12.69
C TYR A 163 6.63 18.64 12.46
N ARG A 164 6.88 17.70 13.37
CA ARG A 164 7.87 16.64 13.20
C ARG A 164 7.15 15.31 13.09
N LEU A 165 7.58 14.46 12.16
CA LEU A 165 7.07 13.10 11.99
C LEU A 165 7.82 12.15 12.92
N SER A 166 7.10 11.22 13.50
CA SER A 166 7.63 10.01 14.12
C SER A 166 6.59 8.89 14.04
N MET A 167 7.03 7.65 14.06
CA MET A 167 6.15 6.49 13.93
C MET A 167 6.52 5.41 14.92
N ALA A 168 5.52 4.82 15.57
CA ALA A 168 5.65 3.56 16.26
C ALA A 168 5.59 2.41 15.25
N MET A 169 6.37 1.34 15.45
CA MET A 169 6.51 0.25 14.50
C MET A 169 6.54 -1.12 15.19
N GLY A 170 5.52 -1.94 14.94
CA GLY A 170 5.50 -3.34 15.35
C GLY A 170 5.73 -4.31 14.19
N THR A 171 6.19 -5.51 14.49
CA THR A 171 6.52 -6.55 13.50
C THR A 171 5.99 -7.92 13.91
N ALA A 172 5.60 -8.73 12.94
CA ALA A 172 5.40 -10.16 13.13
C ALA A 172 5.67 -10.93 11.83
N GLU A 173 6.04 -12.18 11.98
CA GLU A 173 6.06 -13.16 10.90
C GLU A 173 4.67 -13.76 10.71
N PHE A 174 4.27 -13.97 9.47
CA PHE A 174 3.02 -14.63 9.12
C PHE A 174 3.22 -16.13 8.95
N HIS A 175 2.65 -16.94 9.85
CA HIS A 175 2.78 -18.40 9.84
C HIS A 175 1.57 -19.13 9.22
N GLY A 176 0.69 -18.40 8.51
CA GLY A 176 -0.52 -18.96 7.90
C GLY A 176 -1.76 -18.91 8.78
N GLU A 177 -1.69 -18.20 9.91
CA GLU A 177 -2.82 -17.88 10.79
C GLU A 177 -3.85 -16.99 10.09
N SER A 178 -4.97 -16.70 10.74
CA SER A 178 -5.92 -15.71 10.22
C SER A 178 -5.31 -14.32 10.13
N LEU A 179 -5.72 -13.51 9.13
CA LEU A 179 -5.25 -12.11 9.01
C LEU A 179 -5.53 -11.30 10.27
N LYS A 180 -6.60 -11.62 10.99
CA LYS A 180 -6.93 -10.97 12.26
C LYS A 180 -5.89 -11.28 13.34
N GLU A 181 -5.47 -12.53 13.47
CA GLU A 181 -4.43 -12.94 14.43
C GLU A 181 -3.07 -12.35 14.06
N PHE A 182 -2.72 -12.38 12.79
CA PHE A 182 -1.50 -11.75 12.29
C PHE A 182 -1.43 -10.26 12.66
N LEU A 183 -2.49 -9.50 12.35
CA LEU A 183 -2.56 -8.08 12.70
C LEU A 183 -2.53 -7.84 14.22
N LEU A 184 -3.19 -8.69 15.02
CA LEU A 184 -3.13 -8.61 16.49
C LEU A 184 -1.72 -8.86 17.04
N ASN A 185 -0.96 -9.76 16.42
CA ASN A 185 0.42 -10.03 16.84
C ASN A 185 1.34 -8.85 16.54
N ILE A 186 1.20 -8.22 15.37
CA ILE A 186 1.97 -7.02 15.02
C ILE A 186 1.58 -5.84 15.92
N ASP A 187 0.28 -5.66 16.19
CA ASP A 187 -0.22 -4.56 17.02
C ASP A 187 0.32 -4.63 18.46
N LYS A 188 0.43 -5.83 19.02
CA LYS A 188 1.04 -6.01 20.35
C LYS A 188 2.50 -5.56 20.40
N ASP A 189 3.28 -5.86 19.36
CA ASP A 189 4.68 -5.42 19.27
C ASP A 189 4.76 -3.90 19.08
N MET A 190 3.93 -3.33 18.20
CA MET A 190 3.83 -1.88 18.00
C MET A 190 3.45 -1.12 19.27
N TYR A 191 2.55 -1.68 20.09
CA TYR A 191 2.14 -1.06 21.35
C TYR A 191 3.30 -0.90 22.33
N SER A 192 4.26 -1.82 22.32
CA SER A 192 5.48 -1.73 23.12
C SER A 192 6.36 -0.57 22.66
N ASP A 193 6.59 -0.43 21.36
CA ASP A 193 7.35 0.68 20.74
C ASP A 193 6.66 2.04 21.01
N LYS A 194 5.33 2.07 20.95
CA LYS A 194 4.52 3.26 21.25
C LYS A 194 4.63 3.70 22.71
N LYS A 195 4.62 2.75 23.65
CA LYS A 195 4.83 3.05 25.08
C LYS A 195 6.21 3.65 25.34
N GLU A 196 7.26 3.09 24.76
CA GLU A 196 8.63 3.59 24.90
C GLU A 196 8.74 5.03 24.39
N TYR A 197 8.11 5.32 23.25
CA TYR A 197 8.07 6.68 22.69
C TYR A 197 7.45 7.68 23.68
N TYR A 198 6.27 7.40 24.25
CA TYR A 198 5.61 8.32 25.16
C TYR A 198 6.37 8.50 26.48
N LEU A 199 6.99 7.44 27.01
CA LEU A 199 7.82 7.55 28.22
C LEU A 199 9.03 8.47 28.04
N THR A 200 9.55 8.59 26.82
CA THR A 200 10.73 9.40 26.49
C THR A 200 10.39 10.84 26.05
N HIS A 201 9.17 11.10 25.57
CA HIS A 201 8.78 12.38 24.95
C HIS A 201 7.67 13.15 25.69
N GLU A 202 7.08 12.58 26.77
CA GLU A 202 6.07 13.26 27.64
C GLU A 202 6.70 13.86 28.92
N ARG A 203 7.98 14.21 28.89
CA ARG A 203 8.62 14.96 29.98
C ARG A 203 8.84 16.43 29.61
#